data_7ef33b22a9791839070fec16d362d506
#
_entry.id   7ef33b22a9791839070fec16d362d506
#
_cell.length_a   1.000
_cell.length_b   1.000
_cell.length_c   1.000
_cell.angle_alpha   90.00
_cell.angle_beta   90.00
_cell.angle_gamma   90.00
#
_symmetry.space_group_name_H-M   'P 1'
#
loop_
_entity.id
_entity.type
_entity.pdbx_description
1 polymer ?
#
loop_
_entity_poly.entity_id
_entity_poly.type
_entity_poly.pdbx_seq_one_letter_code
_entity_poly.pdbx_strand_id
1 'polypeptide(L)'
;MTSIAETKSEVNAMEGWDASKMKGVDGRIPATVLTGFLGSGKTTLLNYILTQEHGLKIAVIENEFGEVGVDDALVRKKFDTQEEIFEMNNGCICCTVRGDLIRILGKILKKGKMDAIIIETTGLADPAPVAQTFFMDEKIKSLARIDGILTVVDAKHIIQHLDEEKPDGVENEAVEQVAFADRLLINKCDLVDEPYLNVVEARLRAINRDAPFTRCVRSEVPLKKLLGIGAFNLENIIKIDPDFLGEDEGEGEDTTLCESGECGHDHGHGH
;
A
#
# COMPACT_ATOMS: atom_id res chain seq x y z
N MET A 1 -19.08 -20.33 -20.31
CA MET A 1 -20.10 -19.57 -19.56
C MET A 1 -19.97 -19.91 -18.08
N THR A 2 -18.93 -19.40 -17.44
CA THR A 2 -18.76 -19.50 -15.99
C THR A 2 -19.43 -18.25 -15.42
N SER A 3 -20.59 -18.45 -14.85
CA SER A 3 -21.59 -17.44 -14.48
C SER A 3 -21.07 -16.60 -13.31
N ILE A 4 -21.39 -15.28 -13.33
CA ILE A 4 -21.30 -14.34 -12.19
C ILE A 4 -21.93 -14.90 -10.89
N ALA A 5 -22.72 -15.96 -10.99
CA ALA A 5 -23.33 -16.68 -9.86
C ALA A 5 -22.32 -17.52 -9.04
N GLU A 6 -21.18 -17.92 -9.59
CA GLU A 6 -20.17 -18.68 -8.86
C GLU A 6 -19.38 -17.78 -7.88
N THR A 7 -19.33 -16.46 -8.11
CA THR A 7 -18.66 -15.51 -7.22
C THR A 7 -19.36 -15.32 -5.87
N LYS A 8 -20.67 -15.51 -5.78
CA LYS A 8 -21.41 -15.36 -4.51
C LYS A 8 -21.25 -16.52 -3.53
N SER A 9 -20.93 -17.73 -4.00
CA SER A 9 -20.72 -18.90 -3.13
C SER A 9 -19.27 -18.95 -2.55
N GLU A 10 -18.31 -18.30 -3.19
CA GLU A 10 -16.93 -18.24 -2.70
C GLU A 10 -16.71 -17.13 -1.64
N VAL A 11 -17.58 -16.13 -1.58
CA VAL A 11 -17.47 -15.02 -0.61
C VAL A 11 -17.71 -15.49 0.84
N ASN A 12 -18.41 -16.61 1.04
CA ASN A 12 -18.65 -17.17 2.37
C ASN A 12 -17.53 -18.10 2.89
N ALA A 13 -16.36 -18.15 2.23
CA ALA A 13 -15.29 -19.07 2.61
C ALA A 13 -14.31 -18.45 3.61
N MET A 14 -14.81 -18.02 4.77
CA MET A 14 -14.02 -17.93 6.02
C MET A 14 -13.80 -19.33 6.64
N GLU A 15 -14.47 -20.39 6.11
CA GLU A 15 -14.25 -21.76 6.56
C GLU A 15 -12.79 -22.19 6.32
N GLY A 16 -12.05 -22.34 7.41
CA GLY A 16 -10.68 -22.84 7.42
C GLY A 16 -9.59 -21.76 7.32
N TRP A 17 -9.92 -20.46 7.37
CA TRP A 17 -8.91 -19.41 7.48
C TRP A 17 -8.51 -19.20 8.95
N ASP A 18 -7.26 -19.48 9.25
CA ASP A 18 -6.72 -19.43 10.61
C ASP A 18 -5.81 -18.19 10.73
N ALA A 19 -6.28 -17.19 11.45
CA ALA A 19 -5.55 -15.96 11.72
C ALA A 19 -4.16 -16.19 12.35
N SER A 20 -3.99 -17.28 13.11
CA SER A 20 -2.70 -17.63 13.74
C SER A 20 -1.61 -17.93 12.73
N LYS A 21 -1.99 -18.31 11.50
CA LYS A 21 -1.05 -18.60 10.40
C LYS A 21 -0.54 -17.34 9.70
N MET A 22 -1.12 -16.17 9.97
CA MET A 22 -0.71 -14.92 9.33
C MET A 22 0.67 -14.45 9.74
N LYS A 23 1.04 -14.61 11.01
CA LYS A 23 2.36 -14.19 11.52
C LYS A 23 3.54 -14.99 10.97
N GLY A 24 3.28 -15.98 10.11
CA GLY A 24 4.31 -16.81 9.53
C GLY A 24 5.14 -17.56 10.56
N VAL A 25 6.11 -18.34 10.08
CA VAL A 25 7.02 -19.14 10.93
C VAL A 25 8.00 -18.25 11.71
N ASP A 26 8.24 -17.04 11.22
CA ASP A 26 9.19 -16.06 11.78
C ASP A 26 8.59 -15.12 12.84
N GLY A 27 7.28 -15.19 13.07
CA GLY A 27 6.57 -14.40 14.07
C GLY A 27 6.44 -12.90 13.76
N ARG A 28 6.94 -12.44 12.61
CA ARG A 28 6.83 -11.04 12.19
C ARG A 28 5.40 -10.70 11.75
N ILE A 29 4.98 -9.46 11.99
CA ILE A 29 3.65 -8.97 11.61
C ILE A 29 3.64 -8.76 10.08
N PRO A 30 2.69 -9.38 9.34
CA PRO A 30 2.55 -9.16 7.91
C PRO A 30 1.99 -7.76 7.62
N ALA A 31 2.60 -7.06 6.67
CA ALA A 31 2.17 -5.76 6.18
C ALA A 31 1.78 -5.88 4.71
N THR A 32 0.53 -5.57 4.39
CA THR A 32 0.00 -5.54 3.02
C THR A 32 0.02 -4.11 2.51
N VAL A 33 0.68 -3.86 1.40
CA VAL A 33 0.66 -2.57 0.71
C VAL A 33 -0.50 -2.58 -0.29
N LEU A 34 -1.40 -1.61 -0.15
CA LEU A 34 -2.55 -1.43 -1.03
C LEU A 34 -2.31 -0.21 -1.91
N THR A 35 -2.16 -0.44 -3.20
CA THR A 35 -1.94 0.59 -4.21
C THR A 35 -2.94 0.50 -5.36
N GLY A 36 -2.86 1.41 -6.32
CA GLY A 36 -3.71 1.47 -7.50
C GLY A 36 -4.15 2.90 -7.78
N PHE A 37 -4.47 3.20 -9.03
CA PHE A 37 -4.77 4.55 -9.50
C PHE A 37 -5.98 5.16 -8.78
N LEU A 38 -6.10 6.50 -8.85
CA LEU A 38 -7.19 7.24 -8.23
C LEU A 38 -8.56 6.70 -8.70
N GLY A 39 -9.49 6.49 -7.76
CA GLY A 39 -10.82 5.97 -8.06
C GLY A 39 -10.88 4.47 -8.39
N SER A 40 -9.79 3.70 -8.34
CA SER A 40 -9.80 2.25 -8.61
C SER A 40 -10.61 1.43 -7.60
N GLY A 41 -10.82 1.96 -6.38
CA GLY A 41 -11.59 1.30 -5.32
C GLY A 41 -10.75 0.82 -4.14
N LYS A 42 -9.56 1.40 -3.90
CA LYS A 42 -8.70 1.09 -2.73
C LYS A 42 -9.43 1.29 -1.41
N THR A 43 -9.95 2.48 -1.18
CA THR A 43 -10.72 2.80 0.04
C THR A 43 -11.98 1.93 0.17
N THR A 44 -12.62 1.57 -0.95
CA THR A 44 -13.74 0.61 -0.94
C THR A 44 -13.29 -0.77 -0.47
N LEU A 45 -12.12 -1.24 -0.96
CA LEU A 45 -11.53 -2.51 -0.54
C LEU A 45 -11.16 -2.48 0.94
N LEU A 46 -10.55 -1.40 1.39
CA LEU A 46 -10.19 -1.22 2.80
C LEU A 46 -11.41 -1.27 3.69
N ASN A 47 -12.47 -0.50 3.37
CA ASN A 47 -13.74 -0.55 4.09
C ASN A 47 -14.37 -1.95 4.05
N TYR A 48 -14.30 -2.65 2.91
CA TYR A 48 -14.79 -4.03 2.81
C TYR A 48 -14.01 -4.95 3.77
N ILE A 49 -12.69 -4.87 3.83
CA ILE A 49 -11.86 -5.65 4.76
C ILE A 49 -12.28 -5.37 6.21
N LEU A 50 -12.31 -4.09 6.60
CA LEU A 50 -12.60 -3.66 7.97
C LEU A 50 -14.04 -3.96 8.42
N THR A 51 -14.98 -4.15 7.50
CA THR A 51 -16.38 -4.49 7.84
C THR A 51 -16.65 -6.00 7.94
N GLN A 52 -15.69 -6.86 7.63
CA GLN A 52 -15.84 -8.30 7.77
C GLN A 52 -15.59 -8.75 9.22
N GLU A 53 -16.31 -9.78 9.66
CA GLU A 53 -16.09 -10.42 10.97
C GLU A 53 -14.91 -11.39 10.90
N HIS A 54 -13.68 -10.88 10.82
CA HIS A 54 -12.47 -11.71 10.67
C HIS A 54 -11.74 -11.98 11.98
N GLY A 55 -12.09 -11.30 13.06
CA GLY A 55 -11.47 -11.48 14.39
C GLY A 55 -9.99 -11.08 14.49
N LEU A 56 -9.45 -10.38 13.48
CA LEU A 56 -8.07 -9.87 13.47
C LEU A 56 -8.00 -8.48 14.06
N LYS A 57 -6.85 -8.15 14.64
CA LYS A 57 -6.47 -6.80 15.02
C LYS A 57 -5.62 -6.21 13.90
N ILE A 58 -6.23 -5.38 13.07
CA ILE A 58 -5.58 -4.77 11.91
C ILE A 58 -5.23 -3.34 12.24
N ALA A 59 -3.96 -2.96 12.00
CA ALA A 59 -3.55 -1.56 11.96
C ALA A 59 -3.63 -1.07 10.52
N VAL A 60 -4.27 0.06 10.29
CA VAL A 60 -4.37 0.71 8.99
C VAL A 60 -3.54 1.98 9.01
N ILE A 61 -2.70 2.16 8.00
CA ILE A 61 -1.95 3.38 7.74
C ILE A 61 -2.48 3.94 6.43
N GLU A 62 -3.12 5.10 6.50
CA GLU A 62 -3.63 5.82 5.34
C GLU A 62 -2.72 6.99 5.00
N ASN A 63 -2.44 7.16 3.71
CA ASN A 63 -1.74 8.32 3.19
C ASN A 63 -2.76 9.21 2.49
N GLU A 64 -3.32 10.17 3.22
CA GLU A 64 -4.37 11.04 2.71
C GLU A 64 -3.81 12.15 1.81
N PHE A 65 -4.15 12.06 0.51
CA PHE A 65 -4.28 13.21 -0.38
C PHE A 65 -5.72 13.23 -0.90
N GLY A 66 -6.65 13.81 -0.14
CA GLY A 66 -8.02 13.95 -0.62
C GLY A 66 -9.07 14.04 0.48
N GLU A 67 -10.17 14.72 0.19
CA GLU A 67 -11.27 15.05 1.11
C GLU A 67 -12.15 13.84 1.56
N VAL A 68 -11.77 12.60 1.23
CA VAL A 68 -12.59 11.42 1.54
C VAL A 68 -11.69 10.30 2.08
N GLY A 69 -11.32 10.42 3.34
CA GLY A 69 -10.72 9.30 4.12
C GLY A 69 -11.70 8.14 4.34
N VAL A 70 -11.21 7.05 4.91
CA VAL A 70 -12.09 5.99 5.46
C VAL A 70 -13.14 6.66 6.33
N ASP A 71 -14.40 6.36 6.08
CA ASP A 71 -15.52 6.96 6.81
C ASP A 71 -15.46 6.49 8.27
N ASP A 72 -14.66 7.21 9.06
CA ASP A 72 -14.40 7.01 10.50
C ASP A 72 -15.72 6.80 11.28
N ALA A 73 -16.80 7.42 10.76
CA ALA A 73 -18.13 7.27 11.33
C ALA A 73 -18.76 5.89 11.06
N LEU A 74 -18.43 5.24 9.93
CA LEU A 74 -18.93 3.90 9.60
C LEU A 74 -18.16 2.82 10.38
N VAL A 75 -16.84 2.98 10.50
CA VAL A 75 -15.97 2.05 11.23
C VAL A 75 -16.26 2.13 12.74
N ARG A 76 -16.31 3.34 13.31
CA ARG A 76 -16.57 3.53 14.75
C ARG A 76 -17.98 3.13 15.19
N LYS A 77 -18.99 3.17 14.32
CA LYS A 77 -20.37 2.82 14.67
C LYS A 77 -20.66 1.33 14.73
N LYS A 78 -19.84 0.49 14.08
CA LYS A 78 -20.17 -0.94 13.89
C LYS A 78 -19.40 -1.89 14.79
N PHE A 79 -18.24 -1.45 15.30
CA PHE A 79 -17.34 -2.32 16.07
C PHE A 79 -16.87 -1.66 17.35
N ASP A 80 -16.98 -2.40 18.45
CA ASP A 80 -16.30 -2.16 19.72
C ASP A 80 -14.84 -2.62 19.51
N THR A 81 -14.09 -1.78 18.96
CA THR A 81 -13.00 -1.81 17.99
C THR A 81 -11.73 -2.51 18.43
N GLN A 82 -11.32 -3.49 17.64
CA GLN A 82 -9.98 -4.08 17.66
C GLN A 82 -9.03 -3.46 16.62
N GLU A 83 -9.48 -2.43 15.88
CA GLU A 83 -8.77 -1.80 14.77
C GLU A 83 -8.25 -0.42 15.15
N GLU A 84 -7.04 -0.09 14.72
CA GLU A 84 -6.42 1.22 14.94
C GLU A 84 -6.08 1.85 13.57
N ILE A 85 -6.65 3.03 13.29
CA ILE A 85 -6.37 3.80 12.08
C ILE A 85 -5.33 4.88 12.42
N PHE A 86 -4.30 4.97 11.60
CA PHE A 86 -3.23 5.94 11.71
C PHE A 86 -3.15 6.75 10.42
N GLU A 87 -3.35 8.06 10.52
CA GLU A 87 -3.20 8.99 9.41
C GLU A 87 -1.76 9.48 9.33
N MET A 88 -1.21 9.56 8.10
CA MET A 88 0.07 10.20 7.84
C MET A 88 -0.14 11.69 7.57
N ASN A 89 0.64 12.54 8.20
CA ASN A 89 0.58 13.98 7.95
C ASN A 89 1.20 14.30 6.57
N ASN A 90 0.46 15.08 5.79
CA ASN A 90 0.83 15.49 4.45
C ASN A 90 2.14 16.30 4.44
N GLY A 91 3.18 15.70 3.89
CA GLY A 91 4.44 16.35 3.56
C GLY A 91 4.96 15.85 2.21
N CYS A 92 5.81 16.61 1.55
CA CYS A 92 6.37 16.36 0.21
C CYS A 92 6.84 14.90 0.02
N ILE A 93 6.52 14.34 -1.14
CA ILE A 93 6.35 12.92 -1.47
C ILE A 93 7.55 11.97 -1.25
N CYS A 94 8.79 12.42 -1.16
CA CYS A 94 9.94 11.50 -1.17
C CYS A 94 10.57 11.21 0.20
N CYS A 95 11.00 12.22 0.95
CA CYS A 95 11.76 12.00 2.20
C CYS A 95 10.88 12.01 3.46
N THR A 96 9.81 12.81 3.46
CA THR A 96 8.94 12.99 4.64
C THR A 96 8.04 11.78 4.88
N VAL A 97 7.53 11.17 3.78
CA VAL A 97 6.64 9.99 3.85
C VAL A 97 7.33 8.80 4.50
N ARG A 98 8.59 8.56 4.14
CA ARG A 98 9.39 7.45 4.71
C ARG A 98 9.61 7.63 6.20
N GLY A 99 10.02 8.83 6.65
CA GLY A 99 10.24 9.12 8.06
C GLY A 99 8.96 9.00 8.89
N ASP A 100 7.83 9.49 8.37
CA ASP A 100 6.52 9.36 9.03
C ASP A 100 6.06 7.92 9.08
N LEU A 101 6.22 7.15 8.01
CA LEU A 101 5.90 5.72 7.97
C LEU A 101 6.71 4.95 9.02
N ILE A 102 8.03 5.16 9.11
CA ILE A 102 8.91 4.56 10.12
C ILE A 102 8.42 4.90 11.53
N ARG A 103 8.07 6.17 11.78
CA ARG A 103 7.58 6.65 13.07
C ARG A 103 6.25 5.98 13.45
N ILE A 104 5.31 5.86 12.52
CA ILE A 104 4.00 5.23 12.74
C ILE A 104 4.16 3.73 12.95
N LEU A 105 4.89 3.04 12.06
CA LEU A 105 5.20 1.61 12.21
C LEU A 105 5.89 1.35 13.56
N GLY A 106 6.84 2.18 13.96
CA GLY A 106 7.48 2.07 15.26
C GLY A 106 6.52 2.18 16.45
N LYS A 107 5.45 2.99 16.35
CA LYS A 107 4.39 3.08 17.38
C LYS A 107 3.52 1.82 17.40
N ILE A 108 3.08 1.36 16.22
CA ILE A 108 2.26 0.14 16.06
C ILE A 108 3.00 -1.07 16.61
N LEU A 109 4.25 -1.27 16.19
CA LEU A 109 5.06 -2.41 16.57
C LEU A 109 5.41 -2.43 18.08
N LYS A 110 5.57 -1.26 18.72
CA LYS A 110 5.76 -1.18 20.18
C LYS A 110 4.53 -1.66 20.96
N LYS A 111 3.32 -1.48 20.43
CA LYS A 111 2.10 -1.96 21.08
C LYS A 111 1.97 -3.49 21.04
N GLY A 112 2.58 -4.15 20.06
CA GLY A 112 2.73 -5.60 19.96
C GLY A 112 1.45 -6.43 19.86
N LYS A 113 0.30 -5.78 19.59
CA LYS A 113 -1.03 -6.41 19.65
C LYS A 113 -1.70 -6.62 18.31
N MET A 114 -1.04 -6.26 17.21
CA MET A 114 -1.61 -6.34 15.87
C MET A 114 -1.31 -7.69 15.23
N ASP A 115 -2.28 -8.18 14.45
CA ASP A 115 -2.17 -9.42 13.68
C ASP A 115 -1.76 -9.12 12.24
N ALA A 116 -2.12 -7.94 11.71
CA ALA A 116 -1.74 -7.47 10.39
C ALA A 116 -1.63 -5.94 10.34
N ILE A 117 -0.93 -5.45 9.32
CA ILE A 117 -0.85 -4.03 8.97
C ILE A 117 -1.30 -3.88 7.51
N ILE A 118 -2.13 -2.88 7.23
CA ILE A 118 -2.47 -2.46 5.86
C ILE A 118 -1.96 -1.04 5.67
N ILE A 119 -1.26 -0.80 4.56
CA ILE A 119 -0.74 0.52 4.20
C ILE A 119 -1.38 0.91 2.87
N GLU A 120 -2.29 1.87 2.90
CA GLU A 120 -2.87 2.43 1.68
C GLU A 120 -1.97 3.55 1.15
N THR A 121 -1.52 3.42 -0.10
CA THR A 121 -0.79 4.48 -0.80
C THR A 121 -1.75 5.41 -1.55
N THR A 122 -1.33 6.64 -1.82
CA THR A 122 -2.10 7.54 -2.71
C THR A 122 -2.22 6.94 -4.11
N GLY A 123 -3.24 7.37 -4.86
CA GLY A 123 -3.50 6.88 -6.20
C GLY A 123 -2.41 7.19 -7.25
N LEU A 124 -1.49 8.09 -6.92
CA LEU A 124 -0.36 8.49 -7.77
C LEU A 124 1.00 8.05 -7.20
N ALA A 125 1.02 7.30 -6.10
CA ALA A 125 2.27 6.91 -5.47
C ALA A 125 2.84 5.62 -6.07
N ASP A 126 4.14 5.63 -6.28
CA ASP A 126 4.94 4.43 -6.45
C ASP A 126 4.95 3.64 -5.12
N PRO A 127 4.66 2.34 -5.12
CA PRO A 127 4.72 1.52 -3.91
C PRO A 127 6.14 1.18 -3.44
N ALA A 128 7.17 1.37 -4.28
CA ALA A 128 8.55 0.97 -3.98
C ALA A 128 9.12 1.64 -2.71
N PRO A 129 9.00 2.96 -2.46
CA PRO A 129 9.51 3.59 -1.25
C PRO A 129 8.87 3.05 0.05
N VAL A 130 7.58 2.68 -0.01
CA VAL A 130 6.90 2.03 1.11
C VAL A 130 7.51 0.66 1.38
N ALA A 131 7.70 -0.13 0.32
CA ALA A 131 8.30 -1.46 0.42
C ALA A 131 9.75 -1.40 0.92
N GLN A 132 10.57 -0.48 0.42
CA GLN A 132 11.96 -0.27 0.86
C GLN A 132 12.09 -0.05 2.37
N THR A 133 11.13 0.65 2.99
CA THR A 133 11.14 0.92 4.42
C THR A 133 11.27 -0.35 5.27
N PHE A 134 10.68 -1.46 4.81
CA PHE A 134 10.73 -2.75 5.52
C PHE A 134 12.08 -3.47 5.42
N PHE A 135 12.96 -3.04 4.52
CA PHE A 135 14.28 -3.62 4.34
C PHE A 135 15.39 -2.76 4.92
N MET A 136 15.21 -1.45 4.95
CA MET A 136 16.24 -0.49 5.33
C MET A 136 16.20 -0.12 6.81
N ASP A 137 15.04 -0.18 7.48
CA ASP A 137 14.96 0.04 8.93
C ASP A 137 15.08 -1.29 9.69
N GLU A 138 16.18 -1.52 10.37
CA GLU A 138 16.48 -2.77 11.08
C GLU A 138 15.44 -3.12 12.16
N LYS A 139 14.82 -2.14 12.78
CA LYS A 139 13.79 -2.35 13.79
C LYS A 139 12.49 -2.82 13.15
N ILE A 140 12.08 -2.19 12.05
CA ILE A 140 10.88 -2.60 11.31
C ILE A 140 11.11 -3.99 10.74
N LYS A 141 12.23 -4.24 10.08
CA LYS A 141 12.64 -5.52 9.51
C LYS A 141 12.61 -6.67 10.50
N SER A 142 12.96 -6.40 11.77
CA SER A 142 12.95 -7.42 12.82
C SER A 142 11.55 -7.78 13.32
N LEU A 143 10.55 -6.89 13.20
CA LEU A 143 9.23 -7.03 13.79
C LEU A 143 8.09 -7.19 12.77
N ALA A 144 8.27 -6.71 11.57
CA ALA A 144 7.30 -6.78 10.48
C ALA A 144 7.94 -7.26 9.18
N ARG A 145 7.11 -7.72 8.25
CA ARG A 145 7.51 -8.12 6.90
C ARG A 145 6.45 -7.69 5.90
N ILE A 146 6.84 -7.44 4.66
CA ILE A 146 5.86 -7.27 3.60
C ILE A 146 5.23 -8.63 3.30
N ASP A 147 3.91 -8.65 3.26
CA ASP A 147 3.09 -9.81 2.91
C ASP A 147 2.81 -9.86 1.41
N GLY A 148 2.56 -8.70 0.82
CA GLY A 148 2.35 -8.51 -0.60
C GLY A 148 1.93 -7.10 -0.96
N ILE A 149 2.15 -6.74 -2.22
CA ILE A 149 1.68 -5.51 -2.84
C ILE A 149 0.41 -5.85 -3.64
N LEU A 150 -0.73 -5.31 -3.20
CA LEU A 150 -2.02 -5.48 -3.85
C LEU A 150 -2.33 -4.23 -4.67
N THR A 151 -2.44 -4.38 -5.99
CA THR A 151 -2.80 -3.29 -6.88
C THR A 151 -4.25 -3.42 -7.33
N VAL A 152 -5.07 -2.43 -6.96
CA VAL A 152 -6.48 -2.34 -7.39
C VAL A 152 -6.55 -1.59 -8.71
N VAL A 153 -7.14 -2.25 -9.71
CA VAL A 153 -7.24 -1.76 -11.08
C VAL A 153 -8.71 -1.51 -11.42
N ASP A 154 -9.04 -0.33 -11.93
CA ASP A 154 -10.35 -0.02 -12.50
C ASP A 154 -10.46 -0.62 -13.91
N ALA A 155 -11.25 -1.69 -14.07
CA ALA A 155 -11.41 -2.39 -15.35
C ALA A 155 -11.79 -1.45 -16.50
N LYS A 156 -12.59 -0.40 -16.22
CA LYS A 156 -13.10 0.51 -17.25
C LYS A 156 -12.06 1.54 -17.70
N HIS A 157 -11.19 2.01 -16.79
CA HIS A 157 -10.33 3.15 -17.06
C HIS A 157 -8.83 2.82 -17.16
N ILE A 158 -8.41 1.61 -16.76
CA ILE A 158 -6.99 1.25 -16.68
C ILE A 158 -6.27 1.42 -18.01
N ILE A 159 -6.88 1.03 -19.14
CA ILE A 159 -6.24 1.15 -20.47
C ILE A 159 -5.89 2.60 -20.77
N GLN A 160 -6.80 3.52 -20.43
CA GLN A 160 -6.54 4.95 -20.62
C GLN A 160 -5.33 5.42 -19.80
N HIS A 161 -5.21 4.97 -18.53
CA HIS A 161 -4.09 5.33 -17.66
C HIS A 161 -2.77 4.69 -18.12
N LEU A 162 -2.81 3.45 -18.63
CA LEU A 162 -1.62 2.78 -19.17
C LEU A 162 -1.11 3.41 -20.46
N ASP A 163 -2.02 4.01 -21.25
CA ASP A 163 -1.71 4.64 -22.53
C ASP A 163 -1.48 6.16 -22.41
N GLU A 164 -1.54 6.71 -21.21
CA GLU A 164 -1.30 8.13 -20.98
C GLU A 164 0.16 8.50 -21.29
N GLU A 165 0.33 9.41 -22.25
CA GLU A 165 1.65 9.95 -22.59
C GLU A 165 2.17 10.83 -21.44
N LYS A 166 3.34 10.51 -20.94
CA LYS A 166 4.03 11.28 -19.90
C LYS A 166 5.15 12.12 -20.54
N PRO A 167 5.52 13.27 -19.95
CA PRO A 167 6.70 14.03 -20.35
C PRO A 167 7.97 13.17 -20.31
N ASP A 168 8.97 13.52 -21.11
CA ASP A 168 10.26 12.84 -21.13
C ASP A 168 10.87 12.74 -19.73
N GLY A 169 11.23 11.52 -19.33
CA GLY A 169 11.82 11.23 -18.03
C GLY A 169 10.82 11.09 -16.88
N VAL A 170 9.51 11.15 -17.15
CA VAL A 170 8.45 10.89 -16.16
C VAL A 170 7.88 9.50 -16.40
N GLU A 171 7.94 8.65 -15.38
CA GLU A 171 7.39 7.31 -15.44
C GLU A 171 5.85 7.34 -15.32
N ASN A 172 5.21 6.32 -15.91
CA ASN A 172 3.75 6.20 -15.82
C ASN A 172 3.39 5.43 -14.55
N GLU A 173 2.80 6.11 -13.58
CA GLU A 173 2.48 5.58 -12.27
C GLU A 173 1.56 4.35 -12.33
N ALA A 174 0.65 4.30 -13.32
CA ALA A 174 -0.23 3.14 -13.48
C ALA A 174 0.55 1.91 -13.97
N VAL A 175 1.55 2.10 -14.82
CA VAL A 175 2.44 1.03 -15.28
C VAL A 175 3.28 0.51 -14.11
N GLU A 176 3.88 1.40 -13.31
CA GLU A 176 4.67 1.02 -12.14
C GLU A 176 3.84 0.26 -11.11
N GLN A 177 2.66 0.78 -10.76
CA GLN A 177 1.76 0.11 -9.81
C GLN A 177 1.39 -1.31 -10.26
N VAL A 178 1.24 -1.53 -11.56
CA VAL A 178 1.00 -2.87 -12.12
C VAL A 178 2.26 -3.72 -12.11
N ALA A 179 3.42 -3.14 -12.43
CA ALA A 179 4.70 -3.86 -12.47
C ALA A 179 5.10 -4.38 -11.09
N PHE A 180 4.97 -3.55 -10.05
CA PHE A 180 5.30 -3.92 -8.66
C PHE A 180 4.26 -4.82 -7.97
N ALA A 181 3.12 -5.09 -8.60
CA ALA A 181 2.04 -5.87 -7.98
C ALA A 181 2.44 -7.34 -7.75
N ASP A 182 2.29 -7.83 -6.52
CA ASP A 182 2.29 -9.26 -6.25
C ASP A 182 0.92 -9.89 -6.54
N ARG A 183 -0.14 -9.08 -6.55
CA ARG A 183 -1.50 -9.47 -6.94
C ARG A 183 -2.27 -8.31 -7.53
N LEU A 184 -3.00 -8.56 -8.61
CA LEU A 184 -3.85 -7.59 -9.29
C LEU A 184 -5.33 -7.88 -9.01
N LEU A 185 -6.05 -6.86 -8.52
CA LEU A 185 -7.48 -6.91 -8.28
C LEU A 185 -8.17 -6.09 -9.36
N ILE A 186 -8.74 -6.76 -10.37
CA ILE A 186 -9.47 -6.10 -11.45
C ILE A 186 -10.88 -5.81 -10.95
N ASN A 187 -11.08 -4.58 -10.51
CA ASN A 187 -12.33 -4.12 -9.90
C ASN A 187 -13.25 -3.49 -10.93
N LYS A 188 -14.54 -3.34 -10.58
CA LYS A 188 -15.58 -2.76 -11.43
C LYS A 188 -15.81 -3.54 -12.72
N CYS A 189 -15.65 -4.87 -12.68
CA CYS A 189 -15.86 -5.74 -13.83
C CYS A 189 -17.32 -5.69 -14.36
N ASP A 190 -18.25 -5.22 -13.55
CA ASP A 190 -19.65 -5.00 -13.91
C ASP A 190 -19.88 -3.82 -14.88
N LEU A 191 -18.88 -2.95 -15.05
CA LEU A 191 -18.97 -1.77 -15.91
C LEU A 191 -18.47 -2.00 -17.34
N VAL A 192 -17.99 -3.19 -17.65
CA VAL A 192 -17.42 -3.55 -18.94
C VAL A 192 -17.85 -4.96 -19.37
N ASP A 193 -17.76 -5.26 -20.66
CA ASP A 193 -18.09 -6.58 -21.18
C ASP A 193 -16.90 -7.55 -21.13
N GLU A 194 -17.16 -8.83 -21.34
CA GLU A 194 -16.14 -9.87 -21.31
C GLU A 194 -15.03 -9.71 -22.37
N PRO A 195 -15.33 -9.34 -23.63
CA PRO A 195 -14.28 -9.04 -24.62
C PRO A 195 -13.32 -7.95 -24.15
N TYR A 196 -13.83 -6.88 -23.53
CA TYR A 196 -12.99 -5.80 -23.03
C TYR A 196 -12.17 -6.23 -21.81
N LEU A 197 -12.75 -7.02 -20.89
CA LEU A 197 -12.00 -7.61 -19.77
C LEU A 197 -10.81 -8.44 -20.24
N ASN A 198 -10.96 -9.21 -21.31
CA ASN A 198 -9.86 -9.97 -21.90
C ASN A 198 -8.75 -9.05 -22.44
N VAL A 199 -9.10 -7.89 -23.02
CA VAL A 199 -8.12 -6.88 -23.45
C VAL A 199 -7.40 -6.30 -22.23
N VAL A 200 -8.12 -5.95 -21.16
CA VAL A 200 -7.53 -5.45 -19.91
C VAL A 200 -6.53 -6.46 -19.35
N GLU A 201 -6.95 -7.72 -19.21
CA GLU A 201 -6.04 -8.77 -18.70
C GLU A 201 -4.80 -8.97 -19.57
N ALA A 202 -4.96 -8.95 -20.90
CA ALA A 202 -3.82 -9.07 -21.81
C ALA A 202 -2.83 -7.91 -21.65
N ARG A 203 -3.33 -6.67 -21.48
CA ARG A 203 -2.49 -5.49 -21.25
C ARG A 203 -1.76 -5.56 -19.90
N LEU A 204 -2.47 -5.93 -18.84
CA LEU A 204 -1.87 -6.10 -17.50
C LEU A 204 -0.81 -7.23 -17.52
N ARG A 205 -1.10 -8.34 -18.21
CA ARG A 205 -0.19 -9.47 -18.35
C ARG A 205 1.07 -9.13 -19.17
N ALA A 206 0.97 -8.17 -20.08
CA ALA A 206 2.13 -7.69 -20.84
C ALA A 206 3.11 -6.90 -19.95
N ILE A 207 2.61 -6.25 -18.90
CA ILE A 207 3.43 -5.51 -17.93
C ILE A 207 3.92 -6.46 -16.82
N ASN A 208 3.01 -7.21 -16.22
CA ASN A 208 3.32 -8.12 -15.10
C ASN A 208 2.82 -9.54 -15.43
N ARG A 209 3.77 -10.44 -15.75
CA ARG A 209 3.46 -11.82 -16.18
C ARG A 209 3.11 -12.73 -15.02
N ASP A 210 3.63 -12.45 -13.85
CA ASP A 210 3.64 -13.38 -12.71
C ASP A 210 2.49 -13.11 -11.73
N ALA A 211 2.05 -11.87 -11.58
CA ALA A 211 0.99 -11.50 -10.66
C ALA A 211 -0.35 -12.19 -11.00
N PRO A 212 -0.94 -12.95 -10.07
CA PRO A 212 -2.26 -13.53 -10.27
C PRO A 212 -3.34 -12.45 -10.27
N PHE A 213 -4.36 -12.63 -11.15
CA PHE A 213 -5.52 -11.75 -11.23
C PHE A 213 -6.68 -12.25 -10.36
N THR A 214 -7.45 -11.32 -9.82
CA THR A 214 -8.75 -11.59 -9.23
C THR A 214 -9.72 -10.54 -9.74
N ARG A 215 -10.73 -10.97 -10.50
CA ARG A 215 -11.84 -10.10 -10.95
C ARG A 215 -12.79 -9.89 -9.78
N CYS A 216 -13.25 -8.67 -9.58
CA CYS A 216 -14.19 -8.33 -8.53
C CYS A 216 -15.13 -7.19 -8.93
N VAL A 217 -16.19 -7.05 -8.16
CA VAL A 217 -17.15 -5.96 -8.23
C VAL A 217 -17.24 -5.37 -6.84
N ARG A 218 -17.23 -4.03 -6.74
CA ARG A 218 -17.26 -3.30 -5.46
C ARG A 218 -16.15 -3.72 -4.49
N SER A 219 -15.01 -4.17 -5.03
CA SER A 219 -13.86 -4.66 -4.26
C SER A 219 -14.16 -5.85 -3.35
N GLU A 220 -15.24 -6.60 -3.59
CA GLU A 220 -15.58 -7.79 -2.84
C GLU A 220 -14.66 -8.96 -3.25
N VAL A 221 -13.69 -9.26 -2.40
CA VAL A 221 -12.68 -10.31 -2.59
C VAL A 221 -12.52 -11.10 -1.30
N PRO A 222 -12.45 -12.44 -1.33
CA PRO A 222 -12.22 -13.23 -0.12
C PRO A 222 -10.94 -12.81 0.61
N LEU A 223 -11.02 -12.58 1.94
CA LEU A 223 -9.90 -12.07 2.76
C LEU A 223 -8.63 -12.92 2.66
N LYS A 224 -8.75 -14.23 2.50
CA LYS A 224 -7.63 -15.16 2.28
C LYS A 224 -6.80 -14.87 1.02
N LYS A 225 -7.34 -14.09 0.08
CA LYS A 225 -6.64 -13.61 -1.11
C LYS A 225 -6.01 -12.24 -0.92
N LEU A 226 -6.24 -11.60 0.22
CA LEU A 226 -5.83 -10.22 0.49
C LEU A 226 -4.79 -10.12 1.62
N LEU A 227 -4.93 -10.95 2.66
CA LEU A 227 -4.13 -10.87 3.87
C LEU A 227 -3.48 -12.21 4.18
N GLY A 228 -2.24 -12.17 4.67
CA GLY A 228 -1.46 -13.37 4.99
C GLY A 228 -1.13 -14.21 3.77
N ILE A 229 -0.99 -13.59 2.61
CA ILE A 229 -0.80 -14.29 1.33
C ILE A 229 0.65 -14.71 1.09
N GLY A 230 1.62 -14.08 1.78
CA GLY A 230 3.04 -14.37 1.64
C GLY A 230 3.53 -14.27 0.19
N ALA A 231 2.98 -13.33 -0.58
CA ALA A 231 3.22 -13.25 -2.02
C ALA A 231 4.43 -12.38 -2.38
N PHE A 232 4.90 -11.53 -1.45
CA PHE A 232 6.00 -10.63 -1.72
C PHE A 232 7.29 -11.38 -2.07
N ASN A 233 7.87 -11.04 -3.21
CA ASN A 233 9.12 -11.61 -3.69
C ASN A 233 10.12 -10.50 -4.03
N LEU A 234 11.13 -10.34 -3.16
CA LEU A 234 12.18 -9.35 -3.32
C LEU A 234 12.98 -9.52 -4.63
N GLU A 235 13.20 -10.77 -5.07
CA GLU A 235 13.94 -11.02 -6.32
C GLU A 235 13.19 -10.46 -7.54
N ASN A 236 11.86 -10.49 -7.52
CA ASN A 236 11.06 -9.90 -8.60
C ASN A 236 11.15 -8.39 -8.59
N ILE A 237 11.13 -7.77 -7.41
CA ILE A 237 11.27 -6.32 -7.27
C ILE A 237 12.64 -5.85 -7.78
N ILE A 238 13.74 -6.52 -7.40
CA ILE A 238 15.10 -6.18 -7.87
C ILE A 238 15.25 -6.33 -9.39
N LYS A 239 14.47 -7.21 -10.04
CA LYS A 239 14.46 -7.30 -11.51
C LYS A 239 13.81 -6.09 -12.18
N ILE A 240 12.80 -5.51 -11.52
CA ILE A 240 12.06 -4.32 -12.00
C ILE A 240 12.88 -3.07 -11.70
N ASP A 241 13.36 -2.95 -10.49
CA ASP A 241 14.18 -1.85 -9.97
C ASP A 241 15.47 -2.42 -9.35
N PRO A 242 16.58 -2.47 -10.11
CA PRO A 242 17.87 -2.96 -9.62
C PRO A 242 18.43 -2.15 -8.45
N ASP A 243 18.06 -0.87 -8.35
CA ASP A 243 18.52 0.05 -7.31
C ASP A 243 17.61 0.03 -6.07
N PHE A 244 16.60 -0.84 -6.04
CA PHE A 244 15.61 -0.95 -4.94
C PHE A 244 16.24 -1.05 -3.54
N LEU A 245 17.36 -1.74 -3.39
CA LEU A 245 18.12 -1.85 -2.15
C LEU A 245 19.37 -0.96 -2.15
N GLY A 246 19.53 -0.07 -3.15
CA GLY A 246 20.62 0.89 -3.23
C GLY A 246 20.69 1.71 -1.95
N GLU A 247 21.89 1.95 -1.48
CA GLU A 247 22.15 2.85 -0.35
C GLU A 247 21.65 4.25 -0.76
N ASP A 248 20.71 4.81 0.00
CA ASP A 248 20.55 6.27 0.03
C ASP A 248 21.94 6.81 0.36
N GLU A 249 22.60 7.44 -0.59
CA GLU A 249 23.78 8.26 -0.29
C GLU A 249 23.26 9.34 0.67
N GLY A 250 23.33 9.01 1.96
CA GLY A 250 22.92 9.88 3.04
C GLY A 250 23.64 11.22 2.82
N GLU A 251 22.86 12.26 2.60
CA GLU A 251 23.34 13.62 2.74
C GLU A 251 24.14 13.66 4.05
N GLY A 252 25.47 13.79 3.89
CA GLY A 252 26.38 13.89 5.01
C GLY A 252 25.87 14.99 5.93
N GLU A 253 25.65 14.65 7.18
CA GLU A 253 25.56 15.63 8.25
C GLU A 253 26.79 16.51 8.14
N ASP A 254 26.63 17.66 7.49
CA ASP A 254 27.57 18.78 7.62
C ASP A 254 27.39 19.34 9.04
N THR A 255 27.91 18.58 10.01
CA THR A 255 28.15 19.05 11.35
C THR A 255 29.41 19.95 11.32
N THR A 256 29.34 21.05 10.60
CA THR A 256 30.19 22.18 10.88
C THR A 256 29.71 22.79 12.20
N LEU A 257 30.28 22.28 13.29
CA LEU A 257 30.38 22.96 14.56
C LEU A 257 30.85 24.37 14.30
N CYS A 258 29.98 25.35 14.46
CA CYS A 258 30.39 26.74 14.67
C CYS A 258 31.08 26.82 16.04
N GLU A 259 32.35 26.47 16.12
CA GLU A 259 33.23 26.93 17.18
C GLU A 259 33.59 28.38 16.90
N SER A 260 33.44 29.17 17.91
CA SER A 260 33.87 30.53 18.16
C SER A 260 32.76 31.58 18.11
N GLY A 261 32.46 32.03 19.33
CA GLY A 261 31.64 33.16 19.65
C GLY A 261 32.19 34.48 19.12
N GLU A 262 31.29 35.38 18.97
CA GLU A 262 31.35 36.83 19.14
C GLU A 262 30.30 37.46 18.25
N CYS A 263 29.07 37.52 18.75
CA CYS A 263 28.08 38.48 18.22
C CYS A 263 28.20 39.76 19.03
N GLY A 264 29.02 40.69 18.53
CA GLY A 264 29.05 42.07 19.01
C GLY A 264 27.73 42.76 18.74
N HIS A 265 27.04 43.16 19.79
CA HIS A 265 25.98 44.16 19.71
C HIS A 265 26.58 45.52 19.41
N ASP A 266 26.20 46.15 18.31
CA ASP A 266 26.40 47.58 18.14
C ASP A 266 25.04 48.24 17.96
N HIS A 267 24.68 49.06 18.96
CA HIS A 267 23.58 49.98 18.96
C HIS A 267 24.05 51.33 18.37
N GLY A 268 23.62 51.63 17.18
CA GLY A 268 23.79 52.95 16.56
C GLY A 268 22.46 53.70 16.49
N HIS A 269 22.23 54.64 17.42
CA HIS A 269 21.25 55.73 17.29
C HIS A 269 21.80 56.80 16.34
N GLY A 270 20.92 57.40 15.54
CA GLY A 270 21.20 58.73 15.01
C GLY A 270 20.40 59.18 13.79
N HIS A 271 19.48 60.10 14.08
CA HIS A 271 18.83 61.16 13.26
C HIS A 271 17.93 60.76 12.08
#